data_76edbf48f3eabbe50281d744c4f2f5b9
#
_entry.id   76edbf48f3eabbe50281d744c4f2f5b9
#
_cell.length_a   1.000
_cell.length_b   1.000
_cell.length_c   1.000
_cell.angle_alpha   90.00
_cell.angle_beta   90.00
_cell.angle_gamma   90.00
#
_symmetry.space_group_name_H-M   'P 1'
#
loop_
_entity.id
_entity.type
_entity.pdbx_description
1 polymer ?
#
loop_
_entity_poly.entity_id
_entity_poly.type
_entity_poly.pdbx_seq_one_letter_code
_entity_poly.pdbx_strand_id
1 'polypeptide(L)'
;RIQVFGSAELAYLQKLPEGMRKSRIQRMFRCEVPGIVFSRDQNPPREIVELADEAGVCVFRTSLVTMKFVNSATIILENEFAESVTLHGCMVDVRGVGVLIRGKSGVGKSETALGLIERGAALVADDMVYVRNVGGELVASAPEMSRGFMEVRGLGIVNITTLFGLKSIRHNNCLLYTSPSP
;
A
#
# COMPACT_ATOMS: atom_id res chain seq x y z
N ARG A 1 -9.99 2.11 14.55
CA ARG A 1 -9.82 0.71 14.06
C ARG A 1 -11.14 0.21 13.50
N ILE A 2 -11.14 -0.41 12.31
CA ILE A 2 -12.32 -1.09 11.74
C ILE A 2 -12.71 -2.26 12.65
N GLN A 3 -14.02 -2.40 12.93
CA GLN A 3 -14.56 -3.52 13.71
C GLN A 3 -15.14 -4.58 12.77
N VAL A 4 -14.80 -5.84 13.00
CA VAL A 4 -15.27 -6.95 12.16
C VAL A 4 -16.15 -7.88 12.99
N PHE A 5 -17.37 -8.07 12.51
CA PHE A 5 -18.35 -8.97 13.12
C PHE A 5 -18.44 -10.27 12.33
N GLY A 6 -18.03 -11.35 12.97
CA GLY A 6 -18.24 -12.70 12.49
C GLY A 6 -19.42 -13.38 13.21
N SER A 7 -19.56 -14.69 13.00
CA SER A 7 -20.64 -15.48 13.60
C SER A 7 -20.56 -15.50 15.13
N ALA A 8 -19.35 -15.50 15.69
CA ALA A 8 -19.16 -15.54 17.15
C ALA A 8 -19.60 -14.24 17.82
N GLU A 9 -19.21 -13.09 17.23
CA GLU A 9 -19.57 -11.76 17.75
C GLU A 9 -21.08 -11.54 17.66
N LEU A 10 -21.72 -11.94 16.57
CA LEU A 10 -23.18 -11.84 16.43
C LEU A 10 -23.92 -12.76 17.39
N ALA A 11 -23.46 -14.00 17.52
CA ALA A 11 -24.06 -14.95 18.48
C ALA A 11 -23.92 -14.44 19.93
N TYR A 12 -22.82 -13.79 20.24
CA TYR A 12 -22.63 -13.14 21.54
C TYR A 12 -23.61 -12.00 21.75
N LEU A 13 -23.74 -11.10 20.78
CA LEU A 13 -24.67 -9.96 20.86
C LEU A 13 -26.13 -10.42 21.00
N GLN A 14 -26.53 -11.49 20.31
CA GLN A 14 -27.87 -12.05 20.38
C GLN A 14 -28.24 -12.60 21.78
N LYS A 15 -27.23 -13.06 22.54
CA LYS A 15 -27.43 -13.54 23.93
C LYS A 15 -27.58 -12.43 24.96
N LEU A 16 -27.25 -11.20 24.60
CA LEU A 16 -27.35 -10.06 25.52
C LEU A 16 -28.80 -9.54 25.59
N PRO A 17 -29.29 -9.12 26.78
CA PRO A 17 -30.50 -8.34 26.90
C PRO A 17 -30.41 -7.08 26.02
N GLU A 18 -31.53 -6.66 25.43
CA GLU A 18 -31.60 -5.55 24.46
C GLU A 18 -30.92 -4.28 24.96
N GLY A 19 -31.26 -3.82 26.16
CA GLY A 19 -30.65 -2.60 26.73
C GLY A 19 -29.13 -2.70 26.92
N MET A 20 -28.61 -3.90 27.25
CA MET A 20 -27.19 -4.13 27.41
C MET A 20 -26.49 -4.19 26.03
N ARG A 21 -27.12 -4.80 25.05
CA ARG A 21 -26.63 -4.87 23.66
C ARG A 21 -26.51 -3.45 23.09
N LYS A 22 -27.58 -2.66 23.18
CA LYS A 22 -27.61 -1.26 22.71
C LYS A 22 -26.49 -0.41 23.37
N SER A 23 -26.38 -0.48 24.69
CA SER A 23 -25.36 0.24 25.43
C SER A 23 -23.93 -0.11 25.00
N ARG A 24 -23.64 -1.40 24.74
CA ARG A 24 -22.29 -1.83 24.29
C ARG A 24 -21.97 -1.36 22.88
N ILE A 25 -22.95 -1.39 21.97
CA ILE A 25 -22.77 -0.89 20.59
C ILE A 25 -22.55 0.60 20.60
N GLN A 26 -23.35 1.37 21.33
CA GLN A 26 -23.17 2.81 21.47
C GLN A 26 -21.80 3.17 22.07
N ARG A 27 -21.35 2.41 23.07
CA ARG A 27 -20.03 2.61 23.66
C ARG A 27 -18.91 2.33 22.64
N MET A 28 -19.07 1.33 21.77
CA MET A 28 -18.11 1.03 20.70
C MET A 28 -18.05 2.19 19.69
N PHE A 29 -19.18 2.76 19.28
CA PHE A 29 -19.21 3.87 18.34
C PHE A 29 -18.60 5.17 18.90
N ARG A 30 -18.68 5.39 20.21
CA ARG A 30 -17.99 6.52 20.88
C ARG A 30 -16.47 6.44 20.80
N CYS A 31 -15.90 5.29 20.42
CA CYS A 31 -14.46 5.12 20.23
C CYS A 31 -13.99 5.51 18.82
N GLU A 32 -14.71 6.36 18.09
CA GLU A 32 -14.38 6.85 16.75
C GLU A 32 -14.06 5.73 15.77
N VAL A 33 -14.93 4.72 15.74
CA VAL A 33 -14.82 3.59 14.84
C VAL A 33 -15.14 4.06 13.42
N PRO A 34 -14.20 3.95 12.45
CA PRO A 34 -14.41 4.45 11.09
C PRO A 34 -15.44 3.63 10.31
N GLY A 35 -15.69 2.39 10.72
CA GLY A 35 -16.66 1.50 10.09
C GLY A 35 -16.72 0.14 10.74
N ILE A 36 -17.81 -0.56 10.48
CA ILE A 36 -18.03 -1.95 10.90
C ILE A 36 -18.29 -2.83 9.68
N VAL A 37 -17.79 -4.06 9.74
CA VAL A 37 -17.88 -5.02 8.63
C VAL A 37 -18.47 -6.33 9.13
N PHE A 38 -19.54 -6.80 8.46
CA PHE A 38 -20.13 -8.10 8.69
C PHE A 38 -19.58 -9.10 7.69
N SER A 39 -18.89 -10.13 8.18
CA SER A 39 -18.28 -11.18 7.37
C SER A 39 -19.26 -12.32 7.05
N ARG A 40 -18.90 -13.20 6.08
CA ARG A 40 -19.67 -14.39 5.69
C ARG A 40 -21.11 -14.09 5.22
N ASP A 41 -21.29 -12.98 4.51
CA ASP A 41 -22.60 -12.51 4.04
C ASP A 41 -23.67 -12.37 5.14
N GLN A 42 -23.26 -12.26 6.39
CA GLN A 42 -24.19 -12.08 7.50
C GLN A 42 -24.92 -10.75 7.37
N ASN A 43 -26.23 -10.77 7.54
CA ASN A 43 -27.01 -9.55 7.56
C ASN A 43 -26.80 -8.82 8.88
N PRO A 44 -26.44 -7.52 8.84
CA PRO A 44 -26.36 -6.73 10.04
C PRO A 44 -27.73 -6.64 10.73
N PRO A 45 -27.81 -6.84 12.05
CA PRO A 45 -29.03 -6.60 12.79
C PRO A 45 -29.51 -5.15 12.60
N ARG A 46 -30.82 -4.97 12.38
CA ARG A 46 -31.42 -3.66 12.13
C ARG A 46 -31.07 -2.62 13.20
N GLU A 47 -31.10 -3.03 14.46
CA GLU A 47 -30.69 -2.20 15.61
C GLU A 47 -29.26 -1.65 15.46
N ILE A 48 -28.33 -2.46 14.95
CA ILE A 48 -26.92 -2.03 14.76
C ILE A 48 -26.84 -1.02 13.63
N VAL A 49 -27.59 -1.23 12.54
CA VAL A 49 -27.62 -0.30 11.40
C VAL A 49 -28.18 1.06 11.83
N GLU A 50 -29.29 1.06 12.57
CA GLU A 50 -29.90 2.29 13.08
C GLU A 50 -28.94 3.07 14.01
N LEU A 51 -28.27 2.38 14.94
CA LEU A 51 -27.29 3.00 15.82
C LEU A 51 -26.02 3.48 15.08
N ALA A 52 -25.62 2.79 14.03
CA ALA A 52 -24.48 3.19 13.20
C ALA A 52 -24.81 4.45 12.40
N ASP A 53 -26.03 4.53 11.85
CA ASP A 53 -26.52 5.68 11.12
C ASP A 53 -26.60 6.93 12.03
N GLU A 54 -27.16 6.79 13.24
CA GLU A 54 -27.16 7.83 14.27
C GLU A 54 -25.75 8.32 14.64
N ALA A 55 -24.75 7.43 14.61
CA ALA A 55 -23.36 7.72 14.96
C ALA A 55 -22.49 8.14 13.77
N GLY A 56 -23.03 8.14 12.53
CA GLY A 56 -22.27 8.43 11.32
C GLY A 56 -21.22 7.36 10.97
N VAL A 57 -21.43 6.09 11.39
CA VAL A 57 -20.50 4.98 11.19
C VAL A 57 -20.92 4.13 9.99
N CYS A 58 -20.03 3.93 9.04
CA CYS A 58 -20.31 3.12 7.86
C CYS A 58 -20.46 1.63 8.20
N VAL A 59 -21.46 0.99 7.60
CA VAL A 59 -21.72 -0.45 7.75
C VAL A 59 -21.50 -1.16 6.43
N PHE A 60 -20.63 -2.18 6.44
CA PHE A 60 -20.26 -2.97 5.28
C PHE A 60 -20.60 -4.44 5.49
N ARG A 61 -20.78 -5.15 4.37
CA ARG A 61 -20.94 -6.61 4.34
C ARG A 61 -19.97 -7.22 3.33
N THR A 62 -19.40 -8.39 3.67
CA THR A 62 -18.54 -9.15 2.78
C THR A 62 -18.84 -10.64 2.84
N SER A 63 -18.73 -11.33 1.70
CA SER A 63 -18.82 -12.79 1.60
C SER A 63 -17.60 -13.50 2.20
N LEU A 64 -16.49 -12.79 2.38
CA LEU A 64 -15.28 -13.37 2.93
C LEU A 64 -15.48 -13.83 4.37
N VAL A 65 -14.82 -14.94 4.72
CA VAL A 65 -14.67 -15.32 6.13
C VAL A 65 -13.80 -14.30 6.86
N THR A 66 -14.08 -14.11 8.16
CA THR A 66 -13.45 -13.07 9.00
C THR A 66 -11.94 -12.98 8.83
N MET A 67 -11.23 -14.10 8.93
CA MET A 67 -9.76 -14.12 8.80
C MET A 67 -9.27 -13.70 7.41
N LYS A 68 -9.96 -14.14 6.35
CA LYS A 68 -9.58 -13.71 4.98
C LYS A 68 -9.80 -12.21 4.78
N PHE A 69 -10.93 -11.70 5.28
CA PHE A 69 -11.18 -10.25 5.22
C PHE A 69 -10.13 -9.47 6.01
N VAL A 70 -9.86 -9.85 7.26
CA VAL A 70 -8.88 -9.17 8.12
C VAL A 70 -7.50 -9.16 7.44
N ASN A 71 -7.03 -10.31 6.95
CA ASN A 71 -5.73 -10.40 6.28
C ASN A 71 -5.67 -9.49 5.03
N SER A 72 -6.69 -9.57 4.16
CA SER A 72 -6.73 -8.72 2.96
C SER A 72 -6.80 -7.23 3.28
N ALA A 73 -7.64 -6.85 4.26
CA ALA A 73 -7.78 -5.47 4.69
C ALA A 73 -6.48 -4.94 5.34
N THR A 74 -5.81 -5.76 6.15
CA THR A 74 -4.52 -5.39 6.76
C THR A 74 -3.49 -5.09 5.68
N ILE A 75 -3.32 -5.98 4.69
CA ILE A 75 -2.35 -5.79 3.59
C ILE A 75 -2.66 -4.49 2.82
N ILE A 76 -3.93 -4.24 2.50
CA ILE A 76 -4.35 -3.03 1.76
C ILE A 76 -4.06 -1.77 2.60
N LEU A 77 -4.45 -1.78 3.88
CA LEU A 77 -4.28 -0.63 4.77
C LEU A 77 -2.80 -0.36 5.08
N GLU A 78 -1.99 -1.40 5.29
CA GLU A 78 -0.55 -1.26 5.45
C GLU A 78 0.11 -0.62 4.23
N ASN A 79 -0.32 -1.01 3.03
CA ASN A 79 0.15 -0.39 1.79
C ASN A 79 -0.32 1.07 1.64
N GLU A 80 -1.57 1.36 1.97
CA GLU A 80 -2.17 2.70 1.79
C GLU A 80 -1.61 3.71 2.81
N PHE A 81 -1.44 3.28 4.06
CA PHE A 81 -0.94 4.12 5.15
C PHE A 81 0.56 3.96 5.42
N ALA A 82 1.30 3.29 4.52
CA ALA A 82 2.74 3.14 4.63
C ALA A 82 3.43 4.51 4.67
N GLU A 83 4.30 4.71 5.65
CA GLU A 83 5.16 5.89 5.68
C GLU A 83 5.95 5.99 4.38
N SER A 84 5.95 7.16 3.78
CA SER A 84 6.58 7.38 2.48
C SER A 84 7.49 8.61 2.49
N VAL A 85 8.55 8.53 1.71
CA VAL A 85 9.48 9.63 1.46
C VAL A 85 9.78 9.70 -0.04
N THR A 86 9.91 10.91 -0.55
CA THR A 86 10.37 11.14 -1.92
C THR A 86 11.87 11.43 -1.91
N LEU A 87 12.63 10.67 -2.66
CA LEU A 87 14.06 10.85 -2.83
C LEU A 87 14.38 11.28 -4.26
N HIS A 88 15.38 12.16 -4.40
CA HIS A 88 15.91 12.53 -5.71
C HIS A 88 17.03 11.56 -6.11
N GLY A 89 16.91 10.94 -7.27
CA GLY A 89 17.86 9.96 -7.78
C GLY A 89 17.28 9.09 -8.87
N CYS A 90 18.07 8.14 -9.35
CA CYS A 90 17.61 7.14 -10.30
C CYS A 90 17.62 5.76 -9.65
N MET A 91 16.53 5.02 -9.76
CA MET A 91 16.34 3.70 -9.16
C MET A 91 16.30 2.64 -10.25
N VAL A 92 17.15 1.64 -10.14
CA VAL A 92 17.22 0.49 -11.06
C VAL A 92 17.17 -0.84 -10.30
N ASP A 93 16.61 -1.84 -10.95
CA ASP A 93 16.66 -3.24 -10.51
C ASP A 93 17.85 -3.92 -11.21
N VAL A 94 18.82 -4.37 -10.45
CA VAL A 94 19.96 -5.14 -10.95
C VAL A 94 19.80 -6.58 -10.47
N ARG A 95 19.21 -7.43 -11.30
CA ARG A 95 18.97 -8.87 -11.01
C ARG A 95 18.18 -9.12 -9.70
N GLY A 96 17.12 -8.35 -9.47
CA GLY A 96 16.28 -8.45 -8.28
C GLY A 96 16.75 -7.60 -7.10
N VAL A 97 17.89 -6.93 -7.24
CA VAL A 97 18.40 -6.01 -6.23
C VAL A 97 18.08 -4.57 -6.63
N GLY A 98 17.35 -3.85 -5.79
CA GLY A 98 17.05 -2.44 -5.98
C GLY A 98 18.26 -1.55 -5.65
N VAL A 99 18.74 -0.79 -6.62
CA VAL A 99 19.88 0.11 -6.48
C VAL A 99 19.43 1.55 -6.70
N LEU A 100 19.57 2.40 -5.67
CA LEU A 100 19.30 3.84 -5.77
C LEU A 100 20.60 4.60 -6.04
N ILE A 101 20.69 5.20 -7.23
CA ILE A 101 21.82 6.02 -7.68
C ILE A 101 21.52 7.47 -7.28
N ARG A 102 22.34 8.01 -6.39
CA ARG A 102 22.20 9.40 -5.90
C ARG A 102 23.43 10.23 -6.26
N GLY A 103 23.24 11.52 -6.37
CA GLY A 103 24.31 12.49 -6.66
C GLY A 103 23.76 13.84 -7.08
N LYS A 104 24.63 14.85 -7.22
CA LYS A 104 24.25 16.19 -7.68
C LYS A 104 23.66 16.12 -9.10
N SER A 105 22.85 17.12 -9.46
CA SER A 105 22.35 17.24 -10.83
C SER A 105 23.54 17.33 -11.82
N GLY A 106 23.40 16.63 -12.96
CA GLY A 106 24.41 16.61 -14.01
C GLY A 106 25.64 15.71 -13.79
N VAL A 107 25.68 14.92 -12.71
CA VAL A 107 26.82 14.01 -12.41
C VAL A 107 26.80 12.71 -13.25
N GLY A 108 25.76 12.48 -14.04
CA GLY A 108 25.66 11.27 -14.88
C GLY A 108 24.82 10.14 -14.27
N LYS A 109 23.86 10.46 -13.36
CA LYS A 109 23.00 9.43 -12.75
C LYS A 109 22.17 8.66 -13.79
N SER A 110 21.46 9.39 -14.65
CA SER A 110 20.60 8.79 -15.68
C SER A 110 21.43 8.06 -16.73
N GLU A 111 22.59 8.58 -17.11
CA GLU A 111 23.53 7.91 -18.02
C GLU A 111 24.08 6.61 -17.42
N THR A 112 24.38 6.62 -16.11
CA THR A 112 24.82 5.40 -15.40
C THR A 112 23.70 4.38 -15.35
N ALA A 113 22.47 4.81 -15.05
CA ALA A 113 21.29 3.92 -15.04
C ALA A 113 21.05 3.35 -16.44
N LEU A 114 21.14 4.15 -17.50
CA LEU A 114 20.98 3.71 -18.88
C LEU A 114 22.00 2.62 -19.23
N GLY A 115 23.28 2.84 -18.87
CA GLY A 115 24.32 1.83 -19.08
C GLY A 115 24.12 0.54 -18.28
N LEU A 116 23.41 0.55 -17.15
CA LEU A 116 22.99 -0.64 -16.42
C LEU A 116 21.82 -1.33 -17.14
N ILE A 117 20.85 -0.56 -17.66
CA ILE A 117 19.69 -1.08 -18.39
C ILE A 117 20.15 -1.79 -19.67
N GLU A 118 21.11 -1.23 -20.40
CA GLU A 118 21.76 -1.88 -21.56
C GLU A 118 22.38 -3.23 -21.19
N ARG A 119 22.82 -3.41 -19.96
CA ARG A 119 23.39 -4.66 -19.42
C ARG A 119 22.36 -5.58 -18.77
N GLY A 120 21.07 -5.29 -18.95
CA GLY A 120 19.97 -6.14 -18.49
C GLY A 120 19.40 -5.79 -17.12
N ALA A 121 19.71 -4.63 -16.54
CA ALA A 121 18.98 -4.07 -15.43
C ALA A 121 17.61 -3.54 -15.90
N ALA A 122 16.71 -3.26 -14.95
CA ALA A 122 15.42 -2.66 -15.27
C ALA A 122 15.25 -1.31 -14.54
N LEU A 123 14.70 -0.31 -15.24
CA LEU A 123 14.34 0.97 -14.64
C LEU A 123 13.17 0.79 -13.66
N VAL A 124 13.29 1.35 -12.48
CA VAL A 124 12.19 1.48 -11.51
C VAL A 124 11.68 2.91 -11.49
N ALA A 125 12.56 3.89 -11.34
CA ALA A 125 12.22 5.32 -11.33
C ALA A 125 13.42 6.17 -11.78
N ASP A 126 13.16 7.31 -12.42
CA ASP A 126 14.16 8.34 -12.70
C ASP A 126 13.71 9.67 -12.10
N ASP A 127 14.68 10.45 -11.66
CA ASP A 127 14.59 11.76 -11.00
C ASP A 127 13.85 11.75 -9.66
N MET A 128 12.62 11.24 -9.58
CA MET A 128 11.82 11.13 -8.37
C MET A 128 11.55 9.67 -8.01
N VAL A 129 11.98 9.27 -6.83
CA VAL A 129 11.80 7.91 -6.30
C VAL A 129 10.93 7.97 -5.05
N TYR A 130 9.73 7.38 -5.11
CA TYR A 130 8.88 7.19 -3.94
C TYR A 130 9.33 5.94 -3.19
N VAL A 131 9.74 6.11 -1.95
CA VAL A 131 10.12 4.99 -1.07
C VAL A 131 9.09 4.88 0.04
N ARG A 132 8.48 3.70 0.18
CA ARG A 132 7.49 3.40 1.22
C ARG A 132 8.01 2.29 2.12
N ASN A 133 7.70 2.39 3.41
CA ASN A 133 7.98 1.32 4.37
C ASN A 133 6.74 0.44 4.49
N VAL A 134 6.75 -0.72 3.84
CA VAL A 134 5.65 -1.68 3.84
C VAL A 134 6.08 -2.91 4.62
N GLY A 135 5.50 -3.11 5.80
CA GLY A 135 5.80 -4.28 6.63
C GLY A 135 7.27 -4.38 7.09
N GLY A 136 8.00 -3.25 7.14
CA GLY A 136 9.43 -3.20 7.47
C GLY A 136 10.36 -3.28 6.26
N GLU A 137 9.81 -3.49 5.06
CA GLU A 137 10.58 -3.46 3.81
C GLU A 137 10.45 -2.11 3.11
N LEU A 138 11.58 -1.59 2.62
CA LEU A 138 11.61 -0.34 1.84
C LEU A 138 11.31 -0.65 0.38
N VAL A 139 10.14 -0.25 -0.10
CA VAL A 139 9.69 -0.45 -1.48
C VAL A 139 9.79 0.86 -2.25
N ALA A 140 10.61 0.87 -3.30
CA ALA A 140 10.79 2.01 -4.19
C ALA A 140 9.92 1.90 -5.44
N SER A 141 9.35 3.01 -5.90
CA SER A 141 8.52 3.10 -7.12
C SER A 141 8.64 4.47 -7.78
N ALA A 142 8.27 4.55 -9.06
CA ALA A 142 8.13 5.82 -9.77
C ALA A 142 6.75 6.47 -9.53
N PRO A 143 6.64 7.81 -9.64
CA PRO A 143 5.36 8.46 -9.89
C PRO A 143 4.68 7.85 -11.13
N GLU A 144 3.35 7.73 -11.10
CA GLU A 144 2.61 7.06 -12.18
C GLU A 144 2.87 7.69 -13.55
N MET A 145 2.92 9.02 -13.62
CA MET A 145 3.10 9.78 -14.87
C MET A 145 4.52 9.66 -15.47
N SER A 146 5.54 9.40 -14.65
CA SER A 146 6.94 9.27 -15.12
C SER A 146 7.41 7.82 -15.27
N ARG A 147 6.53 6.86 -15.03
CA ARG A 147 6.87 5.44 -15.06
C ARG A 147 7.33 4.99 -16.44
N GLY A 148 8.54 4.41 -16.50
CA GLY A 148 9.16 3.92 -17.74
C GLY A 148 9.77 5.02 -18.61
N PHE A 149 9.72 6.27 -18.16
CA PHE A 149 10.40 7.39 -18.81
C PHE A 149 11.67 7.77 -18.04
N MET A 150 12.67 8.24 -18.79
CA MET A 150 13.94 8.71 -18.27
C MET A 150 14.38 9.97 -19.02
N GLU A 151 14.90 10.96 -18.30
CA GLU A 151 15.52 12.12 -18.92
C GLU A 151 17.01 11.87 -19.15
N VAL A 152 17.40 11.85 -20.41
CA VAL A 152 18.82 11.66 -20.83
C VAL A 152 19.32 12.94 -21.46
N ARG A 153 20.40 13.50 -20.93
CA ARG A 153 20.99 14.73 -21.45
C ARG A 153 21.35 14.60 -22.94
N GLY A 154 20.89 15.52 -23.74
CA GLY A 154 21.11 15.54 -25.19
C GLY A 154 20.09 14.73 -26.01
N LEU A 155 19.33 13.84 -25.39
CA LEU A 155 18.26 13.07 -26.04
C LEU A 155 16.87 13.52 -25.59
N GLY A 156 16.76 14.19 -24.42
CA GLY A 156 15.48 14.55 -23.82
C GLY A 156 14.82 13.39 -23.07
N ILE A 157 13.48 13.38 -23.02
CA ILE A 157 12.71 12.32 -22.35
C ILE A 157 12.59 11.12 -23.28
N VAL A 158 13.12 9.98 -22.86
CA VAL A 158 13.08 8.70 -23.60
C VAL A 158 12.18 7.68 -22.91
N ASN A 159 11.45 6.91 -23.68
CA ASN A 159 10.68 5.78 -23.18
C ASN A 159 11.55 4.52 -23.19
N ILE A 160 11.90 4.04 -22.00
CA ILE A 160 12.81 2.89 -21.82
C ILE A 160 12.19 1.60 -22.34
N THR A 161 10.88 1.43 -22.20
CA THR A 161 10.19 0.25 -22.75
C THR A 161 10.28 0.17 -24.28
N THR A 162 10.18 1.32 -24.94
CA THR A 162 10.27 1.40 -26.42
C THR A 162 11.68 1.07 -26.91
N LEU A 163 12.71 1.48 -26.16
CA LEU A 163 14.11 1.26 -26.54
C LEU A 163 14.62 -0.15 -26.22
N PHE A 164 14.24 -0.68 -25.05
CA PHE A 164 14.85 -1.91 -24.51
C PHE A 164 13.83 -3.04 -24.25
N GLY A 165 12.53 -2.79 -24.53
CA GLY A 165 11.45 -3.76 -24.34
C GLY A 165 10.88 -3.79 -22.93
N LEU A 166 9.80 -4.56 -22.74
CA LEU A 166 9.03 -4.61 -21.48
C LEU A 166 9.83 -5.12 -20.27
N LYS A 167 10.89 -5.90 -20.50
CA LYS A 167 11.74 -6.42 -19.42
C LYS A 167 12.63 -5.36 -18.77
N SER A 168 12.80 -4.22 -19.43
CA SER A 168 13.66 -3.11 -18.98
C SER A 168 13.02 -2.18 -17.97
N ILE A 169 11.79 -2.45 -17.53
CA ILE A 169 11.11 -1.69 -16.47
C ILE A 169 10.60 -2.60 -15.36
N ARG A 170 10.50 -2.03 -14.15
CA ARG A 170 9.81 -2.60 -13.00
C ARG A 170 8.86 -1.57 -12.39
N HIS A 171 7.69 -2.03 -11.92
CA HIS A 171 6.73 -1.14 -11.27
C HIS A 171 7.18 -0.71 -9.88
N ASN A 172 7.82 -1.62 -9.16
CA ASN A 172 8.40 -1.40 -7.84
C ASN A 172 9.56 -2.37 -7.61
N ASN A 173 10.41 -2.07 -6.64
CA ASN A 173 11.44 -2.99 -6.17
C ASN A 173 11.77 -2.70 -4.70
N CYS A 174 12.14 -3.76 -3.95
CA CYS A 174 12.65 -3.61 -2.59
C CYS A 174 14.08 -3.08 -2.63
N LEU A 175 14.32 -2.00 -1.87
CA LEU A 175 15.67 -1.57 -1.55
C LEU A 175 16.23 -2.54 -0.52
N LEU A 176 17.30 -3.25 -0.84
CA LEU A 176 18.04 -3.99 0.16
C LEU A 176 18.71 -2.98 1.10
N TYR A 177 18.10 -2.78 2.27
CA TYR A 177 18.74 -2.07 3.35
C TYR A 177 19.72 -3.01 4.03
N THR A 178 21.01 -2.89 3.68
CA THR A 178 22.05 -3.41 4.55
C THR A 178 22.14 -2.46 5.74
N SER A 179 21.55 -2.86 6.86
CA SER A 179 21.82 -2.23 8.15
C SER A 179 23.34 -2.13 8.30
N PRO A 180 23.90 -0.95 8.61
CA PRO A 180 25.30 -0.91 9.03
C PRO A 180 25.42 -1.82 10.24
N SER A 181 26.28 -2.82 10.14
CA SER A 181 26.65 -3.67 11.27
C SER A 181 27.12 -2.76 12.41
N PRO A 182 26.72 -3.06 13.68
CA PRO A 182 27.14 -2.28 14.83
C PRO A 182 28.66 -2.24 14.99
#